data_d3041161c8e5ecc063793f20830e280b
#
_entry.id   d3041161c8e5ecc063793f20830e280b
#
_cell.length_a   1.000
_cell.length_b   1.000
_cell.length_c   1.000
_cell.angle_alpha   90.00
_cell.angle_beta   90.00
_cell.angle_gamma   90.00
#
_symmetry.space_group_name_H-M   'P 1'
#
loop_
_entity.id
_entity.type
_entity.pdbx_description
1 polymer ?
#
loop_
_entity_poly.entity_id
_entity_poly.type
_entity_poly.pdbx_seq_one_letter_code
_entity_poly.pdbx_strand_id
1 'polypeptide(L)'
;MKNKKKNKIIIISTCGVLILLLVVSIILNRKTGKIENILKDGTMLINKVIMYPFTALNKEKGQTQSESYLIQKNVNSSLEKEIQELKEALELNKTLTEYTPVNATILSRNKSYWFNTITIDKGKSSGIKKNMAVITKKGLVGKINKVSDNSSEIKLITTDDINFKISVAIKTNEVDNYAILNGYDKATGCIKATGIDKTTDVKKDDIVLTSGLGDMFPGGIYIGTVEKVESDKYNLSKNIYVKTYQDFNDIHYVTVLKVKE
;
A
#
# COMPACT_ATOMS: atom_id res chain seq x y z
N MET A 1 34.85 8.63 38.06
CA MET A 1 33.62 9.20 38.63
C MET A 1 32.89 10.23 37.77
N LYS A 2 33.49 10.81 36.73
CA LYS A 2 32.89 11.88 35.88
C LYS A 2 31.78 11.43 34.92
N ASN A 3 31.81 10.19 34.45
CA ASN A 3 30.78 9.66 33.47
C ASN A 3 29.41 9.32 34.08
N LYS A 4 29.36 8.93 35.37
CA LYS A 4 28.07 8.63 36.04
C LYS A 4 27.19 9.87 36.25
N LYS A 5 27.80 11.06 36.43
CA LYS A 5 27.04 12.32 36.56
C LYS A 5 26.45 12.79 35.20
N LYS A 6 27.19 12.65 34.09
CA LYS A 6 26.67 13.00 32.76
C LYS A 6 25.49 12.13 32.34
N ASN A 7 25.55 10.82 32.59
CA ASN A 7 24.44 9.94 32.25
C ASN A 7 23.20 10.19 33.13
N LYS A 8 23.34 10.58 34.40
CA LYS A 8 22.19 10.99 35.21
C LYS A 8 21.52 12.26 34.70
N ILE A 9 22.29 13.26 34.24
CA ILE A 9 21.74 14.51 33.69
C ILE A 9 21.00 14.24 32.38
N ILE A 10 21.52 13.37 31.54
CA ILE A 10 20.87 12.99 30.28
C ILE A 10 19.56 12.25 30.57
N ILE A 11 19.54 11.33 31.53
CA ILE A 11 18.32 10.58 31.91
C ILE A 11 17.27 11.52 32.52
N ILE A 12 17.65 12.48 33.33
CA ILE A 12 16.75 13.46 33.95
C ILE A 12 16.18 14.41 32.88
N SER A 13 16.98 14.82 31.89
CA SER A 13 16.54 15.64 30.75
C SER A 13 15.56 14.88 29.85
N THR A 14 15.83 13.63 29.56
CA THR A 14 14.93 12.80 28.72
C THR A 14 13.60 12.48 29.42
N CYS A 15 13.62 12.20 30.73
CA CYS A 15 12.39 12.06 31.51
C CYS A 15 11.60 13.36 31.60
N GLY A 16 12.25 14.52 31.71
CA GLY A 16 11.60 15.83 31.72
C GLY A 16 10.86 16.12 30.41
N VAL A 17 11.47 15.80 29.25
CA VAL A 17 10.85 15.93 27.93
C VAL A 17 9.66 15.00 27.77
N LEU A 18 9.76 13.75 28.25
CA LEU A 18 8.67 12.78 28.21
C LEU A 18 7.47 13.21 29.07
N ILE A 19 7.71 13.76 30.25
CA ILE A 19 6.66 14.28 31.14
C ILE A 19 6.01 15.52 30.51
N LEU A 20 6.79 16.40 29.88
CA LEU A 20 6.26 17.58 29.18
C LEU A 20 5.35 17.17 28.01
N LEU A 21 5.75 16.16 27.24
CA LEU A 21 4.93 15.60 26.15
C LEU A 21 3.65 14.95 26.66
N LEU A 22 3.69 14.27 27.81
CA LEU A 22 2.49 13.71 28.46
C LEU A 22 1.53 14.81 28.95
N VAL A 23 2.05 15.87 29.57
CA VAL A 23 1.24 17.00 30.05
C VAL A 23 0.61 17.75 28.86
N VAL A 24 1.35 17.97 27.79
CA VAL A 24 0.82 18.56 26.55
C VAL A 24 -0.27 17.65 25.94
N SER A 25 -0.06 16.34 25.94
CA SER A 25 -1.08 15.35 25.50
C SER A 25 -2.36 15.42 26.32
N ILE A 26 -2.26 15.57 27.66
CA ILE A 26 -3.43 15.65 28.54
C ILE A 26 -4.17 17.00 28.38
N ILE A 27 -3.46 18.09 28.16
CA ILE A 27 -4.05 19.43 27.94
C ILE A 27 -4.76 19.49 26.59
N LEU A 28 -4.21 18.84 25.56
CA LEU A 28 -4.77 18.77 24.23
C LEU A 28 -5.95 17.77 24.11
N ASN A 29 -6.11 16.85 25.07
CA ASN A 29 -7.14 15.79 25.04
C ASN A 29 -8.58 16.30 25.26
N ARG A 30 -8.80 17.60 25.39
CA ARG A 30 -10.14 18.21 25.46
C ARG A 30 -10.81 18.52 24.11
N LYS A 31 -10.13 18.20 22.95
CA LYS A 31 -10.74 18.34 21.60
C LYS A 31 -10.36 17.15 20.72
N THR A 32 -11.11 16.08 20.84
CA THR A 32 -10.83 14.72 20.38
C THR A 32 -10.84 14.46 18.85
N GLY A 33 -10.89 15.46 18.00
CA GLY A 33 -10.95 15.24 16.54
C GLY A 33 -9.70 15.61 15.74
N LYS A 34 -8.84 16.48 16.27
CA LYS A 34 -7.66 16.99 15.54
C LYS A 34 -6.34 16.32 15.94
N ILE A 35 -6.30 15.66 17.09
CA ILE A 35 -5.07 15.13 17.68
C ILE A 35 -4.63 13.83 17.02
N GLU A 36 -5.58 13.00 16.57
CA GLU A 36 -5.25 11.72 15.89
C GLU A 36 -4.48 11.96 14.58
N ASN A 37 -4.80 13.04 13.86
CA ASN A 37 -4.09 13.42 12.63
C ASN A 37 -2.69 13.98 12.91
N ILE A 38 -2.55 14.82 13.95
CA ILE A 38 -1.24 15.40 14.35
C ILE A 38 -0.28 14.32 14.88
N LEU A 39 -0.79 13.32 15.63
CA LEU A 39 0.01 12.18 16.09
C LEU A 39 0.46 11.28 14.93
N LYS A 40 -0.39 11.06 13.90
CA LYS A 40 -0.02 10.32 12.70
C LYS A 40 1.06 11.04 11.90
N ASP A 41 0.94 12.35 11.73
CA ASP A 41 1.95 13.16 11.02
C ASP A 41 3.27 13.24 11.82
N GLY A 42 3.20 13.30 13.14
CA GLY A 42 4.38 13.28 14.03
C GLY A 42 5.14 11.95 13.99
N THR A 43 4.45 10.82 13.97
CA THR A 43 5.09 9.49 13.83
C THR A 43 5.70 9.28 12.44
N MET A 44 5.17 9.95 11.41
CA MET A 44 5.76 9.92 10.06
C MET A 44 7.07 10.68 9.95
N LEU A 45 7.17 11.86 10.58
CA LEU A 45 8.43 12.61 10.63
C LEU A 45 9.50 11.83 11.40
N ILE A 46 9.12 11.17 12.49
CA ILE A 46 10.03 10.33 13.30
C ILE A 46 10.48 9.11 12.47
N ASN A 47 9.59 8.42 11.75
CA ASN A 47 9.98 7.30 10.89
C ASN A 47 10.85 7.74 9.70
N LYS A 48 10.61 8.92 9.12
CA LYS A 48 11.46 9.46 8.04
C LYS A 48 12.88 9.82 8.54
N VAL A 49 13.02 10.22 9.80
CA VAL A 49 14.32 10.52 10.46
C VAL A 49 15.00 9.25 10.96
N ILE A 50 14.25 8.26 11.47
CA ILE A 50 14.80 6.99 11.99
C ILE A 50 15.21 6.04 10.86
N MET A 51 14.58 6.13 9.66
CA MET A 51 14.99 5.34 8.48
C MET A 51 16.23 5.91 7.78
N TYR A 52 16.74 7.09 8.15
CA TYR A 52 18.11 7.45 7.81
C TYR A 52 19.06 6.51 8.58
N PRO A 53 20.01 5.88 7.90
CA PRO A 53 20.68 4.69 8.42
C PRO A 53 21.41 5.01 9.74
N PHE A 54 20.96 4.36 10.79
CA PHE A 54 21.67 4.26 12.09
C PHE A 54 23.03 3.53 11.96
N THR A 55 23.46 3.30 10.72
CA THR A 55 24.73 2.65 10.34
C THR A 55 25.98 3.52 10.53
N ALA A 56 25.78 4.81 10.88
CA ALA A 56 26.95 5.71 11.08
C ALA A 56 27.53 5.68 12.49
N LEU A 57 26.93 5.01 13.47
CA LEU A 57 27.34 5.08 14.88
C LEU A 57 27.92 3.81 15.50
N ASN A 58 27.93 2.67 14.81
CA ASN A 58 28.62 1.48 15.29
C ASN A 58 29.88 1.19 14.47
N LYS A 59 30.89 2.02 14.66
CA LYS A 59 32.28 1.67 14.37
C LYS A 59 32.80 0.80 15.51
N GLU A 60 32.40 -0.44 15.61
CA GLU A 60 33.09 -1.45 16.39
C GLU A 60 33.79 -2.45 15.47
N LYS A 61 35.07 -2.59 15.78
CA LYS A 61 36.08 -3.42 15.12
C LYS A 61 35.63 -4.89 15.05
N GLY A 62 35.69 -5.49 13.90
CA GLY A 62 35.68 -6.94 13.76
C GLY A 62 34.81 -7.55 12.66
N GLN A 63 34.26 -6.76 11.73
CA GLN A 63 33.58 -7.35 10.58
C GLN A 63 34.62 -7.87 9.58
N THR A 64 34.56 -9.17 9.34
CA THR A 64 35.35 -9.84 8.32
C THR A 64 35.02 -9.23 6.95
N GLN A 65 36.02 -9.09 6.09
CA GLN A 65 35.91 -8.54 4.72
C GLN A 65 34.76 -9.18 3.90
N SER A 66 34.38 -10.40 4.24
CA SER A 66 33.25 -11.14 3.68
C SER A 66 31.88 -10.58 4.06
N GLU A 67 31.68 -10.14 5.32
CA GLU A 67 30.41 -9.56 5.78
C GLU A 67 30.16 -8.17 5.17
N SER A 68 31.21 -7.35 5.09
CA SER A 68 31.10 -6.02 4.46
C SER A 68 30.75 -6.13 2.96
N TYR A 69 31.32 -7.13 2.27
CA TYR A 69 30.98 -7.41 0.86
C TYR A 69 29.54 -7.86 0.68
N LEU A 70 29.02 -8.73 1.55
CA LEU A 70 27.62 -9.19 1.51
C LEU A 70 26.64 -8.05 1.81
N ILE A 71 26.96 -7.21 2.79
CA ILE A 71 26.14 -6.01 3.10
C ILE A 71 26.11 -5.08 1.89
N GLN A 72 27.27 -4.78 1.29
CA GLN A 72 27.36 -3.89 0.13
C GLN A 72 26.62 -4.47 -1.08
N LYS A 73 26.71 -5.77 -1.32
CA LYS A 73 25.97 -6.46 -2.39
C LYS A 73 24.45 -6.35 -2.18
N ASN A 74 23.98 -6.56 -0.95
CA ASN A 74 22.56 -6.45 -0.61
C ASN A 74 22.05 -5.00 -0.77
N VAL A 75 22.83 -4.01 -0.33
CA VAL A 75 22.50 -2.59 -0.49
C VAL A 75 22.44 -2.22 -1.98
N ASN A 76 23.41 -2.65 -2.79
CA ASN A 76 23.41 -2.38 -4.24
C ASN A 76 22.19 -3.01 -4.91
N SER A 77 21.87 -4.27 -4.60
CA SER A 77 20.68 -4.94 -5.14
C SER A 77 19.37 -4.23 -4.75
N SER A 78 19.28 -3.71 -3.50
CA SER A 78 18.12 -2.93 -3.06
C SER A 78 18.01 -1.60 -3.81
N LEU A 79 19.12 -0.90 -4.02
CA LEU A 79 19.16 0.36 -4.77
C LEU A 79 18.80 0.16 -6.25
N GLU A 80 19.32 -0.88 -6.88
CA GLU A 80 18.97 -1.23 -8.27
C GLU A 80 17.48 -1.46 -8.43
N LYS A 81 16.86 -2.18 -7.48
CA LYS A 81 15.42 -2.41 -7.45
C LYS A 81 14.64 -1.10 -7.29
N GLU A 82 15.06 -0.24 -6.37
CA GLU A 82 14.43 1.06 -6.15
C GLU A 82 14.50 1.94 -7.41
N ILE A 83 15.65 1.98 -8.08
CA ILE A 83 15.82 2.67 -9.37
C ILE A 83 14.87 2.10 -10.42
N GLN A 84 14.72 0.79 -10.47
CA GLN A 84 13.83 0.13 -11.44
C GLN A 84 12.36 0.50 -11.18
N GLU A 85 11.90 0.45 -9.93
CA GLU A 85 10.54 0.84 -9.56
C GLU A 85 10.25 2.32 -9.89
N LEU A 86 11.21 3.21 -9.64
CA LEU A 86 11.09 4.64 -9.99
C LEU A 86 11.00 4.86 -11.50
N LYS A 87 11.81 4.16 -12.30
CA LYS A 87 11.73 4.21 -13.76
C LYS A 87 10.36 3.72 -14.25
N GLU A 88 9.86 2.63 -13.69
CA GLU A 88 8.54 2.08 -14.04
C GLU A 88 7.41 3.05 -13.70
N ALA A 89 7.48 3.73 -12.55
CA ALA A 89 6.50 4.76 -12.18
C ALA A 89 6.54 5.96 -13.14
N LEU A 90 7.71 6.41 -13.56
CA LEU A 90 7.86 7.50 -14.52
C LEU A 90 7.32 7.13 -15.91
N GLU A 91 7.55 5.90 -16.36
CA GLU A 91 6.99 5.42 -17.64
C GLU A 91 5.47 5.30 -17.57
N LEU A 92 4.92 4.77 -16.47
CA LEU A 92 3.50 4.68 -16.24
C LEU A 92 2.82 6.05 -16.34
N ASN A 93 3.43 7.09 -15.75
CA ASN A 93 2.88 8.44 -15.80
C ASN A 93 2.70 8.98 -17.23
N LYS A 94 3.55 8.56 -18.17
CA LYS A 94 3.46 8.97 -19.58
C LYS A 94 2.24 8.35 -20.30
N THR A 95 1.74 7.22 -19.81
CA THR A 95 0.61 6.51 -20.40
C THR A 95 -0.74 6.96 -19.85
N LEU A 96 -0.76 7.68 -18.72
CA LEU A 96 -1.97 8.15 -18.03
C LEU A 96 -2.44 9.49 -18.61
N THR A 97 -3.08 9.48 -19.77
CA THR A 97 -3.51 10.71 -20.47
C THR A 97 -4.71 11.39 -19.84
N GLU A 98 -5.63 10.64 -19.23
CA GLU A 98 -6.89 11.13 -18.63
C GLU A 98 -6.76 11.50 -17.15
N TYR A 99 -5.66 11.16 -16.53
CA TYR A 99 -5.42 11.37 -15.10
C TYR A 99 -4.18 12.24 -14.87
N THR A 100 -4.19 12.93 -13.73
CA THR A 100 -2.98 13.57 -13.20
C THR A 100 -2.35 12.60 -12.20
N PRO A 101 -1.22 11.96 -12.53
CA PRO A 101 -0.58 11.00 -11.64
C PRO A 101 0.08 11.71 -10.46
N VAL A 102 -0.14 11.21 -9.25
CA VAL A 102 0.57 11.64 -8.04
C VAL A 102 1.38 10.46 -7.52
N ASN A 103 2.69 10.52 -7.75
CA ASN A 103 3.61 9.48 -7.26
C ASN A 103 3.86 9.66 -5.77
N ALA A 104 3.88 8.55 -5.04
CA ALA A 104 4.02 8.53 -3.60
C ALA A 104 4.90 7.37 -3.14
N THR A 105 5.61 7.60 -2.05
CA THR A 105 6.43 6.59 -1.37
C THR A 105 5.65 5.94 -0.24
N ILE A 106 5.79 4.63 -0.07
CA ILE A 106 5.19 3.92 1.04
C ILE A 106 6.00 4.17 2.31
N LEU A 107 5.35 4.69 3.34
CA LEU A 107 5.93 4.99 4.64
C LEU A 107 5.81 3.83 5.64
N SER A 108 4.68 3.12 5.60
CA SER A 108 4.43 2.02 6.52
C SER A 108 3.40 1.03 5.96
N ARG A 109 3.43 -0.19 6.52
CA ARG A 109 2.50 -1.27 6.17
C ARG A 109 1.84 -1.79 7.44
N ASN A 110 0.53 -1.91 7.40
CA ASN A 110 -0.24 -2.55 8.47
C ASN A 110 -0.84 -3.85 7.92
N LYS A 111 -0.34 -4.98 8.42
CA LYS A 111 -0.79 -6.34 8.07
C LYS A 111 -1.69 -6.91 9.17
N SER A 112 -2.67 -6.16 9.65
CA SER A 112 -3.62 -6.71 10.61
C SER A 112 -4.53 -7.75 9.96
N TYR A 113 -5.16 -8.60 10.79
CA TYR A 113 -5.97 -9.71 10.30
C TYR A 113 -7.11 -9.27 9.36
N TRP A 114 -7.72 -8.10 9.65
CA TRP A 114 -8.89 -7.59 8.94
C TRP A 114 -8.58 -6.49 7.92
N PHE A 115 -7.50 -5.73 8.13
CA PHE A 115 -7.18 -4.57 7.31
C PHE A 115 -5.76 -4.69 6.79
N ASN A 116 -5.65 -4.93 5.49
CA ASN A 116 -4.38 -4.85 4.80
C ASN A 116 -4.26 -3.44 4.22
N THR A 117 -3.53 -2.57 4.92
CA THR A 117 -3.38 -1.16 4.55
C THR A 117 -1.92 -0.75 4.47
N ILE A 118 -1.64 0.22 3.63
CA ILE A 118 -0.34 0.91 3.54
C ILE A 118 -0.54 2.42 3.66
N THR A 119 0.45 3.09 4.23
CA THR A 119 0.46 4.54 4.35
C THR A 119 1.48 5.13 3.40
N ILE A 120 1.12 6.24 2.72
CA ILE A 120 1.97 6.95 1.75
C ILE A 120 2.27 8.38 2.20
N ASP A 121 3.35 8.96 1.66
CA ASP A 121 3.88 10.30 1.96
C ASP A 121 3.14 11.45 1.24
N LYS A 122 1.97 11.20 0.68
CA LYS A 122 1.13 12.20 0.01
C LYS A 122 -0.26 12.24 0.65
N GLY A 123 -0.77 13.47 0.83
CA GLY A 123 -2.06 13.74 1.46
C GLY A 123 -2.84 14.83 0.75
N LYS A 124 -3.68 15.54 1.51
CA LYS A 124 -4.51 16.66 1.03
C LYS A 124 -3.69 17.73 0.30
N SER A 125 -2.51 18.08 0.83
CA SER A 125 -1.60 19.06 0.23
C SER A 125 -1.17 18.71 -1.19
N SER A 126 -1.18 17.41 -1.54
CA SER A 126 -0.90 16.90 -2.89
C SER A 126 -2.15 16.68 -3.74
N GLY A 127 -3.33 17.11 -3.25
CA GLY A 127 -4.61 16.94 -3.94
C GLY A 127 -5.19 15.54 -3.82
N ILE A 128 -4.72 14.70 -2.89
CA ILE A 128 -5.28 13.37 -2.65
C ILE A 128 -6.66 13.50 -2.02
N LYS A 129 -7.61 12.73 -2.54
CA LYS A 129 -8.99 12.62 -2.03
C LYS A 129 -9.32 11.15 -1.74
N LYS A 130 -10.24 10.89 -0.83
CA LYS A 130 -10.75 9.55 -0.52
C LYS A 130 -11.32 8.89 -1.78
N ASN A 131 -11.20 7.58 -1.87
CA ASN A 131 -11.62 6.71 -2.99
C ASN A 131 -10.82 6.85 -4.29
N MET A 132 -9.80 7.68 -4.37
CA MET A 132 -8.90 7.68 -5.53
C MET A 132 -8.24 6.33 -5.70
N ALA A 133 -8.14 5.85 -6.94
CA ALA A 133 -7.46 4.61 -7.28
C ALA A 133 -5.95 4.75 -7.12
N VAL A 134 -5.32 3.66 -6.67
CA VAL A 134 -3.87 3.56 -6.48
C VAL A 134 -3.35 2.39 -7.28
N ILE A 135 -2.35 2.64 -8.10
CA ILE A 135 -1.79 1.67 -9.05
C ILE A 135 -0.26 1.62 -8.98
N THR A 136 0.29 0.58 -9.56
CA THR A 136 1.68 0.48 -10.03
C THR A 136 1.67 0.11 -11.51
N LYS A 137 2.84 -0.02 -12.15
CA LYS A 137 2.97 -0.58 -13.51
C LYS A 137 2.42 -2.02 -13.60
N LYS A 138 2.39 -2.76 -12.49
CA LYS A 138 1.88 -4.13 -12.41
C LYS A 138 0.36 -4.21 -12.22
N GLY A 139 -0.31 -3.07 -12.02
CA GLY A 139 -1.77 -3.01 -11.94
C GLY A 139 -2.31 -2.35 -10.67
N LEU A 140 -3.55 -2.67 -10.35
CA LEU A 140 -4.29 -2.10 -9.24
C LEU A 140 -3.72 -2.52 -7.88
N VAL A 141 -3.44 -1.54 -7.03
CA VAL A 141 -2.99 -1.76 -5.65
C VAL A 141 -4.14 -1.65 -4.66
N GLY A 142 -5.00 -0.65 -4.85
CA GLY A 142 -6.09 -0.39 -3.93
C GLY A 142 -6.74 0.97 -4.15
N LYS A 143 -7.31 1.52 -3.08
CA LYS A 143 -7.86 2.88 -3.07
C LYS A 143 -7.49 3.64 -1.82
N ILE A 144 -7.53 4.96 -1.92
CA ILE A 144 -7.37 5.84 -0.76
C ILE A 144 -8.54 5.65 0.19
N ASN A 145 -8.26 5.24 1.42
CA ASN A 145 -9.22 4.99 2.48
C ASN A 145 -9.37 6.19 3.42
N LYS A 146 -8.24 6.74 3.88
CA LYS A 146 -8.18 7.92 4.74
C LYS A 146 -7.15 8.90 4.21
N VAL A 147 -7.38 10.20 4.43
CA VAL A 147 -6.50 11.27 3.99
C VAL A 147 -6.21 12.20 5.15
N SER A 148 -4.93 12.42 5.45
CA SER A 148 -4.41 13.46 6.34
C SER A 148 -3.78 14.57 5.49
N ASP A 149 -3.26 15.63 6.11
CA ASP A 149 -2.72 16.77 5.37
C ASP A 149 -1.51 16.39 4.50
N ASN A 150 -0.57 15.57 5.03
CA ASN A 150 0.66 15.19 4.35
C ASN A 150 0.79 13.68 4.06
N SER A 151 -0.23 12.88 4.38
CA SER A 151 -0.21 11.45 4.21
C SER A 151 -1.57 10.87 3.92
N SER A 152 -1.61 9.65 3.39
CA SER A 152 -2.86 8.93 3.15
C SER A 152 -2.70 7.45 3.44
N GLU A 153 -3.80 6.83 3.85
CA GLU A 153 -3.92 5.39 4.02
C GLU A 153 -4.59 4.78 2.79
N ILE A 154 -3.95 3.78 2.22
CA ILE A 154 -4.49 2.99 1.10
C ILE A 154 -5.03 1.68 1.66
N LYS A 155 -6.25 1.31 1.29
CA LYS A 155 -6.83 0.00 1.48
C LYS A 155 -6.50 -0.87 0.29
N LEU A 156 -5.78 -1.96 0.51
CA LEU A 156 -5.33 -2.87 -0.54
C LEU A 156 -6.48 -3.74 -1.06
N ILE A 157 -6.40 -4.14 -2.33
CA ILE A 157 -7.37 -5.09 -2.93
C ILE A 157 -7.29 -6.48 -2.30
N THR A 158 -6.22 -6.79 -1.58
CA THR A 158 -6.02 -8.02 -0.81
C THR A 158 -6.57 -7.94 0.61
N THR A 159 -7.38 -6.93 0.91
CA THR A 159 -8.09 -6.83 2.18
C THR A 159 -9.26 -7.82 2.22
N ASP A 160 -9.40 -8.52 3.35
CA ASP A 160 -10.54 -9.39 3.61
C ASP A 160 -11.71 -8.57 4.19
N ASP A 161 -12.29 -7.71 3.33
CA ASP A 161 -13.45 -6.88 3.67
C ASP A 161 -14.54 -7.09 2.62
N ILE A 162 -15.61 -7.75 3.01
CA ILE A 162 -16.77 -8.06 2.18
C ILE A 162 -17.46 -6.80 1.59
N ASN A 163 -17.24 -5.64 2.21
CA ASN A 163 -17.78 -4.37 1.71
C ASN A 163 -16.85 -3.70 0.68
N PHE A 164 -15.63 -4.19 0.54
CA PHE A 164 -14.70 -3.68 -0.47
C PHE A 164 -14.90 -4.43 -1.78
N LYS A 165 -15.88 -4.01 -2.55
CA LYS A 165 -16.25 -4.58 -3.83
C LYS A 165 -15.63 -3.81 -4.98
N ILE A 166 -15.10 -4.53 -5.97
CA ILE A 166 -14.52 -3.94 -7.19
C ILE A 166 -15.22 -4.57 -8.39
N SER A 167 -15.83 -3.73 -9.23
CA SER A 167 -16.39 -4.18 -10.51
C SER A 167 -15.27 -4.43 -11.51
N VAL A 168 -15.26 -5.62 -12.10
CA VAL A 168 -14.21 -6.07 -13.02
C VAL A 168 -14.78 -6.60 -14.32
N ALA A 169 -13.97 -6.54 -15.37
CA ALA A 169 -14.21 -7.18 -16.66
C ALA A 169 -13.19 -8.32 -16.82
N ILE A 170 -13.67 -9.52 -17.04
CA ILE A 170 -12.86 -10.68 -17.41
C ILE A 170 -12.84 -10.75 -18.92
N LYS A 171 -11.66 -10.59 -19.51
CA LYS A 171 -11.45 -10.62 -20.96
C LYS A 171 -11.37 -12.07 -21.43
N THR A 172 -12.40 -12.53 -22.09
CA THR A 172 -12.38 -13.79 -22.85
C THR A 172 -12.15 -13.50 -24.33
N ASN A 173 -12.02 -14.54 -25.17
CA ASN A 173 -11.72 -14.36 -26.59
C ASN A 173 -12.80 -13.58 -27.37
N GLU A 174 -14.04 -13.55 -26.89
CA GLU A 174 -15.18 -13.03 -27.66
C GLU A 174 -15.85 -11.81 -27.02
N VAL A 175 -15.97 -11.80 -25.68
CA VAL A 175 -16.72 -10.76 -24.96
C VAL A 175 -16.13 -10.46 -23.59
N ASP A 176 -16.43 -9.28 -23.08
CA ASP A 176 -16.13 -8.89 -21.72
C ASP A 176 -17.20 -9.43 -20.78
N ASN A 177 -16.78 -10.21 -19.80
CA ASN A 177 -17.64 -10.75 -18.76
C ASN A 177 -17.47 -9.98 -17.46
N TYR A 178 -18.53 -9.41 -16.94
CA TYR A 178 -18.48 -8.58 -15.75
C TYR A 178 -18.68 -9.40 -14.49
N ALA A 179 -17.87 -9.09 -13.48
CA ALA A 179 -17.91 -9.72 -12.16
C ALA A 179 -17.65 -8.71 -11.06
N ILE A 180 -17.84 -9.15 -9.82
CA ILE A 180 -17.51 -8.36 -8.63
C ILE A 180 -16.46 -9.11 -7.83
N LEU A 181 -15.29 -8.51 -7.67
CA LEU A 181 -14.29 -8.97 -6.71
C LEU A 181 -14.79 -8.65 -5.30
N ASN A 182 -14.80 -9.65 -4.42
CA ASN A 182 -15.23 -9.55 -3.05
C ASN A 182 -14.48 -10.57 -2.16
N GLY A 183 -13.63 -10.07 -1.31
CA GLY A 183 -12.85 -10.88 -0.37
C GLY A 183 -11.57 -11.48 -0.95
N TYR A 184 -10.60 -11.61 -0.08
CA TYR A 184 -9.28 -12.18 -0.36
C TYR A 184 -9.10 -13.48 0.41
N ASP A 185 -8.84 -14.55 -0.29
CA ASP A 185 -8.52 -15.84 0.31
C ASP A 185 -7.01 -15.94 0.57
N LYS A 186 -6.64 -15.89 1.85
CA LYS A 186 -5.25 -15.97 2.29
C LYS A 186 -4.60 -17.34 2.04
N ALA A 187 -5.39 -18.41 2.02
CA ALA A 187 -4.87 -19.75 1.83
C ALA A 187 -4.41 -19.98 0.39
N THR A 188 -5.16 -19.44 -0.58
CA THR A 188 -4.83 -19.55 -2.00
C THR A 188 -4.07 -18.34 -2.54
N GLY A 189 -4.07 -17.21 -1.81
CA GLY A 189 -3.49 -15.96 -2.29
C GLY A 189 -4.28 -15.31 -3.43
N CYS A 190 -5.56 -15.67 -3.59
CA CYS A 190 -6.42 -15.20 -4.67
C CYS A 190 -7.53 -14.28 -4.16
N ILE A 191 -7.99 -13.37 -5.03
CA ILE A 191 -9.19 -12.58 -4.79
C ILE A 191 -10.36 -13.33 -5.43
N LYS A 192 -11.46 -13.47 -4.68
CA LYS A 192 -12.66 -14.12 -5.19
C LYS A 192 -13.49 -13.15 -6.00
N ALA A 193 -13.94 -13.57 -7.21
CA ALA A 193 -14.91 -12.87 -8.03
C ALA A 193 -16.21 -13.69 -8.10
N THR A 194 -17.34 -13.00 -8.06
CA THR A 194 -18.69 -13.58 -8.12
C THR A 194 -19.56 -12.83 -9.12
N GLY A 195 -20.71 -13.39 -9.46
CA GLY A 195 -21.66 -12.77 -10.40
C GLY A 195 -21.50 -13.21 -11.84
N ILE A 196 -20.73 -14.26 -12.11
CA ILE A 196 -20.58 -14.87 -13.45
C ILE A 196 -21.61 -15.98 -13.60
N ASP A 197 -22.38 -15.94 -14.70
CA ASP A 197 -23.33 -17.00 -15.07
C ASP A 197 -22.58 -18.31 -15.33
N LYS A 198 -23.25 -19.45 -15.02
CA LYS A 198 -22.68 -20.78 -15.21
C LYS A 198 -22.32 -21.09 -16.67
N THR A 199 -23.04 -20.48 -17.60
CA THR A 199 -22.86 -20.70 -19.04
C THR A 199 -21.71 -19.93 -19.64
N THR A 200 -21.19 -18.90 -18.91
CA THR A 200 -20.09 -18.07 -19.38
C THR A 200 -18.79 -18.87 -19.48
N ASP A 201 -18.11 -18.82 -20.61
CA ASP A 201 -16.87 -19.56 -20.87
C ASP A 201 -15.63 -18.79 -20.36
N VAL A 202 -15.51 -18.68 -19.03
CA VAL A 202 -14.30 -18.14 -18.36
C VAL A 202 -13.33 -19.27 -18.10
N LYS A 203 -12.06 -19.06 -18.48
CA LYS A 203 -10.98 -20.04 -18.38
C LYS A 203 -9.84 -19.54 -17.50
N LYS A 204 -8.98 -20.47 -17.07
CA LYS A 204 -7.70 -20.14 -16.47
C LYS A 204 -6.89 -19.26 -17.43
N ASP A 205 -6.13 -18.32 -16.86
CA ASP A 205 -5.28 -17.34 -17.52
C ASP A 205 -6.03 -16.20 -18.26
N ASP A 206 -7.38 -16.18 -18.25
CA ASP A 206 -8.14 -15.02 -18.73
C ASP A 206 -7.77 -13.77 -17.94
N ILE A 207 -7.61 -12.64 -18.64
CA ILE A 207 -7.18 -11.37 -18.06
C ILE A 207 -8.34 -10.72 -17.31
N VAL A 208 -8.03 -10.19 -16.11
CA VAL A 208 -8.97 -9.46 -15.27
C VAL A 208 -8.54 -8.01 -15.14
N LEU A 209 -9.43 -7.09 -15.55
CA LEU A 209 -9.24 -5.65 -15.50
C LEU A 209 -10.36 -5.01 -14.66
N THR A 210 -10.15 -3.79 -14.18
CA THR A 210 -11.27 -2.98 -13.67
C THR A 210 -12.25 -2.68 -14.81
N SER A 211 -13.55 -2.72 -14.52
CA SER A 211 -14.58 -2.51 -15.56
C SER A 211 -14.89 -1.04 -15.84
N GLY A 212 -14.54 -0.13 -14.92
CA GLY A 212 -15.01 1.25 -14.95
C GLY A 212 -16.46 1.44 -14.50
N LEU A 213 -17.17 0.36 -14.15
CA LEU A 213 -18.53 0.44 -13.64
C LEU A 213 -18.53 0.76 -12.15
N GLY A 214 -19.37 1.70 -11.71
CA GLY A 214 -19.58 2.04 -10.29
C GLY A 214 -18.68 3.13 -9.73
N ASP A 215 -18.16 4.04 -10.56
CA ASP A 215 -17.49 5.32 -10.23
C ASP A 215 -16.29 5.25 -9.25
N MET A 216 -15.88 4.05 -8.81
CA MET A 216 -14.81 3.89 -7.82
C MET A 216 -13.44 3.73 -8.45
N PHE A 217 -13.35 3.02 -9.56
CA PHE A 217 -12.10 2.75 -10.25
C PHE A 217 -12.24 3.03 -11.75
N PRO A 218 -11.24 3.67 -12.37
CA PRO A 218 -11.16 3.74 -13.82
C PRO A 218 -11.23 2.36 -14.45
N GLY A 219 -11.81 2.25 -15.64
CA GLY A 219 -11.81 1.01 -16.42
C GLY A 219 -10.42 0.70 -16.99
N GLY A 220 -10.16 -0.60 -17.25
CA GLY A 220 -8.95 -1.05 -17.93
C GLY A 220 -7.69 -1.18 -17.07
N ILE A 221 -7.76 -0.95 -15.75
CA ILE A 221 -6.61 -1.18 -14.87
C ILE A 221 -6.45 -2.69 -14.66
N TYR A 222 -5.24 -3.20 -14.93
CA TYR A 222 -4.91 -4.61 -14.74
C TYR A 222 -5.00 -5.02 -13.25
N ILE A 223 -5.58 -6.20 -12.99
CA ILE A 223 -5.68 -6.77 -11.64
C ILE A 223 -4.89 -8.06 -11.55
N GLY A 224 -5.08 -8.95 -12.52
CA GLY A 224 -4.43 -10.25 -12.53
C GLY A 224 -5.04 -11.16 -13.59
N THR A 225 -4.91 -12.46 -13.38
CA THR A 225 -5.48 -13.50 -14.25
C THR A 225 -6.33 -14.46 -13.44
N VAL A 226 -7.23 -15.13 -14.14
CA VAL A 226 -8.04 -16.22 -13.58
C VAL A 226 -7.12 -17.39 -13.26
N GLU A 227 -7.02 -17.76 -11.98
CA GLU A 227 -6.27 -18.94 -11.53
C GLU A 227 -7.15 -20.19 -11.51
N LYS A 228 -8.41 -20.03 -11.08
CA LYS A 228 -9.35 -21.16 -10.91
C LYS A 228 -10.78 -20.70 -11.11
N VAL A 229 -11.59 -21.60 -11.67
CA VAL A 229 -13.04 -21.44 -11.85
C VAL A 229 -13.73 -22.61 -11.14
N GLU A 230 -14.71 -22.32 -10.30
CA GLU A 230 -15.53 -23.31 -9.60
C GLU A 230 -17.00 -22.98 -9.74
N SER A 231 -17.86 -24.00 -9.78
CA SER A 231 -19.31 -23.79 -9.65
C SER A 231 -19.65 -23.37 -8.20
N ASP A 232 -20.66 -22.55 -8.06
CA ASP A 232 -21.21 -22.26 -6.72
C ASP A 232 -21.93 -23.48 -6.14
N LYS A 233 -22.34 -23.40 -4.87
CA LYS A 233 -23.01 -24.50 -4.13
C LYS A 233 -24.30 -24.99 -4.81
N TYR A 234 -24.95 -24.12 -5.57
CA TYR A 234 -26.24 -24.39 -6.22
C TYR A 234 -26.10 -24.63 -7.70
N ASN A 235 -24.89 -24.60 -8.26
CA ASN A 235 -24.60 -24.73 -9.70
C ASN A 235 -25.36 -23.72 -10.58
N LEU A 236 -25.58 -22.51 -10.04
CA LEU A 236 -26.25 -21.41 -10.73
C LEU A 236 -25.28 -20.38 -11.25
N SER A 237 -24.13 -20.24 -10.60
CA SER A 237 -23.09 -19.28 -10.96
C SER A 237 -21.69 -19.88 -10.80
N LYS A 238 -20.69 -19.15 -11.28
CA LYS A 238 -19.27 -19.48 -11.10
C LYS A 238 -18.61 -18.56 -10.09
N ASN A 239 -17.79 -19.14 -9.23
CA ASN A 239 -16.81 -18.45 -8.40
C ASN A 239 -15.48 -18.46 -9.14
N ILE A 240 -14.93 -17.28 -9.37
CA ILE A 240 -13.66 -17.11 -10.04
C ILE A 240 -12.61 -16.70 -9.01
N TYR A 241 -11.45 -17.33 -9.04
CA TYR A 241 -10.32 -17.01 -8.19
C TYR A 241 -9.27 -16.29 -9.04
N VAL A 242 -9.01 -15.03 -8.72
CA VAL A 242 -8.11 -14.15 -9.47
C VAL A 242 -6.79 -14.04 -8.73
N LYS A 243 -5.71 -14.42 -9.40
CA LYS A 243 -4.35 -14.26 -8.91
C LYS A 243 -3.81 -12.92 -9.38
N THR A 244 -3.41 -12.07 -8.43
CA THR A 244 -2.83 -10.77 -8.75
C THR A 244 -1.39 -10.92 -9.23
N TYR A 245 -1.00 -10.07 -10.18
CA TYR A 245 0.38 -10.00 -10.64
C TYR A 245 1.28 -9.18 -9.69
N GLN A 246 0.67 -8.28 -8.90
CA GLN A 246 1.37 -7.44 -7.95
C GLN A 246 1.75 -8.23 -6.68
N ASP A 247 3.02 -8.20 -6.30
CA ASP A 247 3.43 -8.59 -4.95
C ASP A 247 3.21 -7.43 -3.98
N PHE A 248 2.17 -7.54 -3.15
CA PHE A 248 1.81 -6.51 -2.18
C PHE A 248 2.78 -6.39 -1.00
N ASN A 249 3.68 -7.36 -0.81
CA ASN A 249 4.68 -7.29 0.25
C ASN A 249 5.89 -6.45 -0.14
N ASP A 250 6.09 -6.23 -1.43
CA ASP A 250 7.28 -5.68 -2.02
C ASP A 250 6.94 -4.53 -2.99
N ILE A 251 6.23 -3.54 -2.49
CA ILE A 251 5.93 -2.28 -3.17
C ILE A 251 6.57 -1.14 -2.38
N HIS A 252 7.35 -0.28 -3.03
CA HIS A 252 7.95 0.90 -2.40
C HIS A 252 7.32 2.19 -2.92
N TYR A 253 6.90 2.21 -4.19
CA TYR A 253 6.31 3.36 -4.86
C TYR A 253 4.95 3.00 -5.45
N VAL A 254 4.04 3.96 -5.40
CA VAL A 254 2.70 3.84 -5.98
C VAL A 254 2.33 5.15 -6.68
N THR A 255 1.39 5.06 -7.61
CA THR A 255 0.79 6.22 -8.29
C THR A 255 -0.68 6.32 -7.93
N VAL A 256 -1.09 7.46 -7.39
CA VAL A 256 -2.50 7.78 -7.15
C VAL A 256 -3.06 8.46 -8.38
N LEU A 257 -4.20 7.99 -8.88
CA LEU A 257 -4.89 8.53 -10.04
C LEU A 257 -5.82 9.67 -9.61
N LYS A 258 -5.43 10.90 -9.91
CA LYS A 258 -6.28 12.08 -9.75
C LYS A 258 -6.99 12.35 -11.08
N VAL A 259 -8.31 12.47 -11.08
CA VAL A 259 -9.06 12.90 -12.28
C VAL A 259 -8.61 14.31 -12.64
N LYS A 260 -8.35 14.56 -13.91
CA LYS A 260 -8.10 15.91 -14.42
C LYS A 260 -9.34 16.76 -14.22
N GLU A 261 -9.19 17.90 -13.56
CA GLU A 261 -10.24 18.92 -13.41
C GLU A 261 -10.36 19.73 -14.68
#